data_c6f4ceca6d5584a9b9dc7c71c5351c49
#
_entry.id   c6f4ceca6d5584a9b9dc7c71c5351c49
#
_cell.length_a   1.000
_cell.length_b   1.000
_cell.length_c   1.000
_cell.angle_alpha   90.00
_cell.angle_beta   90.00
_cell.angle_gamma   90.00
#
_symmetry.space_group_name_H-M   'P 1'
#
loop_
_entity.id
_entity.type
_entity.pdbx_description
1 polymer ?
#
loop_
_entity_poly.entity_id
_entity_poly.type
_entity_poly.pdbx_seq_one_letter_code
_entity_poly.pdbx_strand_id
1 'polypeptide(L)'
;MNKKFGIIIATCKTDKHFAQACFLSIRHSLGSSMPVCFIVDGEAEILGHILHDTNVSVIDRNTVKNPWLRKNCFGWGITKMIAFYESPFEHFLYLDADTLVIGDILKFFDSTFDMITDYKRRYTDEEINFWFFNTREVEKLWPDFSWQKFRDCYFCTGTFFSRRHIFNFDELKEKFTYSSTNPALFQFGGEMGFLNLMIFHSVQKGYLRVKSVDYQVIPVDSSKEFLNKYISPQAQRPKDFSAVIHFCGKKPHIFTRSKKVALMNFYRLHYLTDIANMKKISAILLMATQDIRYVFFPWLKRGKRKILKKIFTIFPPQNS
;
A
#
# COMPACT_ATOMS: atom_id res chain seq x y z
N MET A 1 -11.96 -13.34 -20.92
CA MET A 1 -11.00 -14.39 -20.51
C MET A 1 -10.28 -13.94 -19.26
N ASN A 2 -10.28 -14.72 -18.20
CA ASN A 2 -9.46 -14.43 -17.01
C ASN A 2 -7.98 -14.61 -17.37
N LYS A 3 -7.19 -13.55 -17.23
CA LYS A 3 -5.73 -13.65 -17.37
C LYS A 3 -5.18 -14.41 -16.16
N LYS A 4 -4.25 -15.35 -16.37
CA LYS A 4 -3.70 -16.15 -15.25
C LYS A 4 -3.00 -15.30 -14.19
N PHE A 5 -2.22 -14.30 -14.60
CA PHE A 5 -1.47 -13.43 -13.70
C PHE A 5 -1.51 -11.96 -14.16
N GLY A 6 -1.45 -11.03 -13.20
CA GLY A 6 -1.29 -9.60 -13.45
C GLY A 6 -0.96 -8.81 -12.19
N ILE A 7 -0.84 -7.50 -12.32
CA ILE A 7 -0.51 -6.60 -11.22
C ILE A 7 -1.73 -5.74 -10.90
N ILE A 8 -2.02 -5.55 -9.61
CA ILE A 8 -3.08 -4.67 -9.13
C ILE A 8 -2.45 -3.48 -8.41
N ILE A 9 -2.85 -2.26 -8.77
CA ILE A 9 -2.46 -1.03 -8.09
C ILE A 9 -3.72 -0.37 -7.52
N ALA A 10 -3.79 -0.19 -6.20
CA ALA A 10 -4.86 0.59 -5.60
C ALA A 10 -4.45 2.06 -5.48
N THR A 11 -5.35 2.98 -5.88
CA THR A 11 -5.09 4.41 -5.87
C THR A 11 -6.35 5.25 -5.66
N CYS A 12 -6.16 6.52 -5.35
CA CYS A 12 -7.21 7.52 -5.25
C CYS A 12 -6.72 8.86 -5.82
N LYS A 13 -7.61 9.86 -5.89
CA LYS A 13 -7.30 11.20 -6.41
C LYS A 13 -6.06 11.83 -5.76
N THR A 14 -5.84 11.58 -4.48
CA THR A 14 -4.71 12.16 -3.76
C THR A 14 -3.38 11.48 -4.08
N ASP A 15 -3.37 10.20 -4.38
CA ASP A 15 -2.16 9.40 -4.56
C ASP A 15 -1.88 9.01 -6.03
N LYS A 16 -2.72 9.49 -6.97
CA LYS A 16 -2.61 9.16 -8.40
C LYS A 16 -1.22 9.35 -8.99
N HIS A 17 -0.49 10.39 -8.57
CA HIS A 17 0.84 10.68 -9.09
C HIS A 17 1.91 9.68 -8.61
N PHE A 18 1.69 9.00 -7.48
CA PHE A 18 2.50 7.88 -7.05
C PHE A 18 2.13 6.62 -7.84
N ALA A 19 0.83 6.37 -8.04
CA ALA A 19 0.36 5.25 -8.87
C ALA A 19 0.88 5.34 -10.31
N GLN A 20 0.98 6.55 -10.88
CA GLN A 20 1.60 6.82 -12.18
C GLN A 20 3.09 6.44 -12.19
N ALA A 21 3.84 6.77 -11.14
CA ALA A 21 5.24 6.38 -10.99
C ALA A 21 5.38 4.86 -10.77
N CYS A 22 4.51 4.26 -9.96
CA CYS A 22 4.45 2.81 -9.78
C CYS A 22 4.23 2.10 -11.12
N PHE A 23 3.25 2.52 -11.90
CA PHE A 23 2.97 1.99 -13.22
C PHE A 23 4.19 2.07 -14.15
N LEU A 24 4.85 3.23 -14.24
CA LEU A 24 6.06 3.37 -15.06
C LEU A 24 7.17 2.44 -14.60
N SER A 25 7.35 2.25 -13.29
CA SER A 25 8.36 1.32 -12.76
C SER A 25 8.09 -0.14 -13.16
N ILE A 26 6.80 -0.53 -13.23
CA ILE A 26 6.38 -1.85 -13.73
C ILE A 26 6.72 -1.98 -15.21
N ARG A 27 6.40 -0.97 -16.03
CA ARG A 27 6.71 -0.97 -17.46
C ARG A 27 8.21 -1.08 -17.72
N HIS A 28 9.04 -0.40 -16.93
CA HIS A 28 10.50 -0.49 -17.02
C HIS A 28 11.06 -1.83 -16.56
N SER A 29 10.48 -2.44 -15.52
CA SER A 29 11.02 -3.66 -14.91
C SER A 29 10.50 -4.95 -15.55
N LEU A 30 9.22 -4.97 -15.99
CA LEU A 30 8.53 -6.18 -16.44
C LEU A 30 8.00 -6.08 -17.89
N GLY A 31 8.19 -4.93 -18.54
CA GLY A 31 7.79 -4.71 -19.93
C GLY A 31 6.34 -4.25 -20.12
N SER A 32 6.04 -3.85 -21.36
CA SER A 32 4.74 -3.27 -21.71
C SER A 32 3.61 -4.30 -21.78
N SER A 33 3.91 -5.57 -21.97
CA SER A 33 2.92 -6.66 -22.07
C SER A 33 2.35 -7.10 -20.71
N MET A 34 2.97 -6.70 -19.57
CA MET A 34 2.48 -7.06 -18.24
C MET A 34 1.09 -6.47 -18.00
N PRO A 35 0.05 -7.31 -17.76
CA PRO A 35 -1.28 -6.81 -17.46
C PRO A 35 -1.33 -6.09 -16.11
N VAL A 36 -1.93 -4.89 -16.09
CA VAL A 36 -2.12 -4.09 -14.88
C VAL A 36 -3.61 -3.78 -14.71
N CYS A 37 -4.13 -3.94 -13.49
CA CYS A 37 -5.46 -3.50 -13.11
C CYS A 37 -5.35 -2.42 -12.04
N PHE A 38 -5.97 -1.27 -12.26
CA PHE A 38 -6.09 -0.25 -11.23
C PHE A 38 -7.40 -0.44 -10.47
N ILE A 39 -7.33 -0.41 -9.13
CA ILE A 39 -8.49 -0.22 -8.28
C ILE A 39 -8.50 1.25 -7.87
N VAL A 40 -9.48 2.01 -8.35
CA VAL A 40 -9.54 3.47 -8.19
C VAL A 40 -10.63 3.84 -7.21
N ASP A 41 -10.26 4.43 -6.08
CA ASP A 41 -11.21 5.09 -5.19
C ASP A 41 -11.51 6.50 -5.74
N GLY A 42 -12.46 6.56 -6.64
CA GLY A 42 -12.87 7.73 -7.42
C GLY A 42 -13.19 7.35 -8.85
N GLU A 43 -13.02 8.31 -9.75
CA GLU A 43 -13.26 8.15 -11.19
C GLU A 43 -12.00 7.69 -11.90
N ALA A 44 -12.13 6.82 -12.91
CA ALA A 44 -11.01 6.24 -13.66
C ALA A 44 -10.14 7.30 -14.35
N GLU A 45 -10.73 8.44 -14.73
CA GLU A 45 -10.11 9.57 -15.44
C GLU A 45 -8.92 10.17 -14.69
N ILE A 46 -8.82 9.95 -13.37
CA ILE A 46 -7.65 10.39 -12.60
C ILE A 46 -6.34 9.76 -13.08
N LEU A 47 -6.39 8.62 -13.76
CA LEU A 47 -5.23 7.91 -14.30
C LEU A 47 -4.65 8.59 -15.55
N GLY A 48 -5.46 9.39 -16.28
CA GLY A 48 -5.02 10.14 -17.45
C GLY A 48 -4.45 9.24 -18.55
N HIS A 49 -3.24 9.50 -19.00
CA HIS A 49 -2.60 8.78 -20.13
C HIS A 49 -2.47 7.26 -19.92
N ILE A 50 -2.50 6.77 -18.69
CA ILE A 50 -2.47 5.32 -18.41
C ILE A 50 -3.65 4.59 -19.05
N LEU A 51 -4.82 5.24 -19.19
CA LEU A 51 -6.02 4.66 -19.80
C LEU A 51 -5.85 4.31 -21.28
N HIS A 52 -4.83 4.84 -21.95
CA HIS A 52 -4.52 4.53 -23.35
C HIS A 52 -3.69 3.25 -23.51
N ASP A 53 -3.17 2.67 -22.42
CA ASP A 53 -2.41 1.42 -22.47
C ASP A 53 -3.38 0.23 -22.56
N THR A 54 -3.27 -0.56 -23.64
CA THR A 54 -4.16 -1.69 -23.95
C THR A 54 -4.05 -2.85 -22.96
N ASN A 55 -2.99 -2.89 -22.15
CA ASN A 55 -2.79 -3.88 -21.10
C ASN A 55 -3.25 -3.40 -19.72
N VAL A 56 -3.95 -2.26 -19.68
CA VAL A 56 -4.54 -1.71 -18.46
C VAL A 56 -6.04 -1.97 -18.41
N SER A 57 -6.52 -2.33 -17.23
CA SER A 57 -7.94 -2.38 -16.86
C SER A 57 -8.18 -1.59 -15.58
N VAL A 58 -9.42 -1.17 -15.37
CA VAL A 58 -9.78 -0.36 -14.19
C VAL A 58 -11.00 -0.95 -13.50
N ILE A 59 -10.94 -0.99 -12.18
CA ILE A 59 -12.05 -1.25 -11.29
C ILE A 59 -12.26 0.02 -10.45
N ASP A 60 -13.42 0.61 -10.54
CA ASP A 60 -13.83 1.76 -9.74
C ASP A 60 -15.14 1.45 -9.00
N ARG A 61 -15.66 2.43 -8.27
CA ARG A 61 -16.91 2.26 -7.51
C ARG A 61 -18.10 1.87 -8.42
N ASN A 62 -18.11 2.29 -9.70
CA ASN A 62 -19.21 2.02 -10.62
C ASN A 62 -19.12 0.63 -11.21
N THR A 63 -17.90 0.09 -11.37
CA THR A 63 -17.64 -1.20 -12.04
C THR A 63 -17.56 -2.38 -11.06
N VAL A 64 -17.38 -2.16 -9.75
CA VAL A 64 -17.44 -3.22 -8.73
C VAL A 64 -18.81 -3.87 -8.74
N LYS A 65 -18.85 -5.18 -8.97
CA LYS A 65 -20.10 -5.96 -9.13
C LYS A 65 -20.77 -6.24 -7.78
N ASN A 66 -19.98 -6.59 -6.76
CA ASN A 66 -20.50 -6.92 -5.45
C ASN A 66 -20.98 -5.65 -4.70
N PRO A 67 -22.29 -5.50 -4.38
CA PRO A 67 -22.83 -4.29 -3.75
C PRO A 67 -22.23 -4.00 -2.39
N TRP A 68 -21.89 -5.05 -1.61
CA TRP A 68 -21.31 -4.88 -0.29
C TRP A 68 -19.89 -4.31 -0.37
N LEU A 69 -19.05 -4.84 -1.29
CA LEU A 69 -17.70 -4.30 -1.54
C LEU A 69 -17.78 -2.85 -2.05
N ARG A 70 -18.69 -2.57 -2.97
CA ARG A 70 -18.94 -1.22 -3.49
C ARG A 70 -19.27 -0.23 -2.36
N LYS A 71 -20.08 -0.63 -1.39
CA LYS A 71 -20.50 0.21 -0.27
C LYS A 71 -19.39 0.40 0.76
N ASN A 72 -18.63 -0.66 1.09
CA ASN A 72 -17.82 -0.72 2.31
C ASN A 72 -16.30 -0.66 2.05
N CYS A 73 -15.83 -0.93 0.83
CA CYS A 73 -14.38 -1.04 0.57
C CYS A 73 -13.74 0.18 -0.10
N PHE A 74 -14.49 1.23 -0.37
CA PHE A 74 -13.97 2.50 -0.85
C PHE A 74 -13.89 3.53 0.28
N GLY A 75 -12.89 4.43 0.16
CA GLY A 75 -12.73 5.55 1.09
C GLY A 75 -11.72 5.34 2.21
N TRP A 76 -11.13 4.14 2.37
CA TRP A 76 -10.27 3.92 3.53
C TRP A 76 -9.38 2.69 3.49
N GLY A 77 -8.34 2.66 2.67
CA GLY A 77 -7.30 1.59 2.74
C GLY A 77 -7.76 0.13 2.54
N ILE A 78 -8.99 -0.22 2.92
CA ILE A 78 -9.58 -1.54 2.67
C ILE A 78 -10.01 -1.74 1.21
N THR A 79 -9.78 -0.75 0.35
CA THR A 79 -9.93 -0.85 -1.10
C THR A 79 -9.21 -2.08 -1.67
N LYS A 80 -8.11 -2.50 -1.05
CA LYS A 80 -7.40 -3.74 -1.42
C LYS A 80 -8.23 -5.01 -1.26
N MET A 81 -9.30 -5.02 -0.45
CA MET A 81 -10.21 -6.17 -0.35
C MET A 81 -10.92 -6.44 -1.68
N ILE A 82 -11.13 -5.41 -2.51
CA ILE A 82 -11.71 -5.56 -3.85
C ILE A 82 -10.84 -6.49 -4.71
N ALA A 83 -9.49 -6.44 -4.57
CA ALA A 83 -8.57 -7.28 -5.32
C ALA A 83 -8.85 -8.78 -5.12
N PHE A 84 -9.21 -9.20 -3.92
CA PHE A 84 -9.47 -10.62 -3.62
C PHE A 84 -10.75 -11.17 -4.26
N TYR A 85 -11.72 -10.32 -4.62
CA TYR A 85 -13.01 -10.76 -5.14
C TYR A 85 -13.28 -10.34 -6.58
N GLU A 86 -12.80 -9.17 -6.99
CA GLU A 86 -13.11 -8.56 -8.30
C GLU A 86 -11.91 -8.56 -9.26
N SER A 87 -10.73 -9.06 -8.82
CA SER A 87 -9.55 -9.14 -9.68
C SER A 87 -9.87 -9.80 -11.03
N PRO A 88 -9.43 -9.20 -12.17
CA PRO A 88 -9.52 -9.85 -13.47
C PRO A 88 -8.49 -10.97 -13.64
N PHE A 89 -7.62 -11.18 -12.65
CA PHE A 89 -6.54 -12.17 -12.65
C PHE A 89 -6.86 -13.31 -11.68
N GLU A 90 -6.37 -14.50 -11.99
CA GLU A 90 -6.41 -15.65 -11.07
C GLU A 90 -5.41 -15.45 -9.93
N HIS A 91 -4.19 -15.04 -10.29
CA HIS A 91 -3.15 -14.65 -9.36
C HIS A 91 -2.71 -13.22 -9.64
N PHE A 92 -2.30 -12.49 -8.61
CA PHE A 92 -1.87 -11.11 -8.78
C PHE A 92 -0.78 -10.70 -7.78
N LEU A 93 0.05 -9.75 -8.19
CA LEU A 93 0.84 -8.93 -7.28
C LEU A 93 0.03 -7.68 -6.97
N TYR A 94 -0.30 -7.48 -5.69
CA TYR A 94 -0.92 -6.25 -5.20
C TYR A 94 0.15 -5.22 -4.83
N LEU A 95 -0.11 -3.97 -5.17
CA LEU A 95 0.77 -2.82 -4.89
C LEU A 95 -0.05 -1.62 -4.41
N ASP A 96 0.34 -1.02 -3.30
CA ASP A 96 -0.11 0.33 -2.94
C ASP A 96 0.46 1.35 -3.94
N ALA A 97 -0.23 2.48 -4.14
CA ALA A 97 0.17 3.53 -5.08
C ALA A 97 1.61 4.04 -4.87
N ASP A 98 2.06 4.12 -3.61
CA ASP A 98 3.37 4.63 -3.23
C ASP A 98 4.46 3.55 -3.20
N THR A 99 4.37 2.59 -4.12
CA THR A 99 5.39 1.56 -4.35
C THR A 99 6.11 1.76 -5.70
N LEU A 100 7.28 1.13 -5.86
CA LEU A 100 7.99 1.01 -7.13
C LEU A 100 8.50 -0.41 -7.28
N VAL A 101 8.40 -0.96 -8.49
CA VAL A 101 8.96 -2.28 -8.83
C VAL A 101 10.34 -2.10 -9.45
N ILE A 102 11.32 -2.85 -8.97
CA ILE A 102 12.70 -2.87 -9.49
C ILE A 102 13.10 -4.31 -9.79
N GLY A 103 13.56 -4.55 -11.00
CA GLY A 103 14.01 -5.88 -11.46
C GLY A 103 12.88 -6.87 -11.65
N ASP A 104 13.22 -8.14 -11.82
CA ASP A 104 12.24 -9.21 -12.00
C ASP A 104 11.66 -9.66 -10.65
N ILE A 105 10.61 -8.95 -10.22
CA ILE A 105 9.88 -9.28 -8.99
C ILE A 105 9.12 -10.61 -9.10
N LEU A 106 8.84 -11.09 -10.32
CA LEU A 106 8.06 -12.31 -10.53
C LEU A 106 8.81 -13.57 -10.12
N LYS A 107 10.14 -13.50 -9.97
CA LYS A 107 10.93 -14.63 -9.43
C LYS A 107 10.50 -15.08 -8.02
N PHE A 108 9.81 -14.21 -7.28
CA PHE A 108 9.29 -14.55 -5.95
C PHE A 108 7.89 -15.18 -5.99
N PHE A 109 7.22 -15.14 -7.15
CA PHE A 109 5.90 -15.73 -7.31
C PHE A 109 5.96 -17.26 -7.35
N ASP A 110 5.06 -17.89 -6.60
CA ASP A 110 4.91 -19.33 -6.51
C ASP A 110 3.43 -19.68 -6.39
N SER A 111 2.84 -20.21 -7.45
CA SER A 111 1.40 -20.53 -7.53
C SER A 111 0.96 -21.67 -6.62
N THR A 112 1.89 -22.37 -5.96
CA THR A 112 1.55 -23.42 -4.99
C THR A 112 1.07 -22.87 -3.64
N PHE A 113 1.29 -21.56 -3.39
CA PHE A 113 0.79 -20.85 -2.23
C PHE A 113 -0.41 -19.96 -2.61
N ASP A 114 -1.35 -19.85 -1.68
CA ASP A 114 -2.50 -18.94 -1.84
C ASP A 114 -2.10 -17.48 -1.71
N MET A 115 -1.05 -17.22 -0.91
CA MET A 115 -0.50 -15.89 -0.73
C MET A 115 0.99 -15.94 -0.44
N ILE A 116 1.74 -14.92 -0.94
CA ILE A 116 3.15 -14.69 -0.59
C ILE A 116 3.25 -13.28 -0.02
N THR A 117 3.71 -13.20 1.21
CA THR A 117 3.86 -11.96 1.96
C THR A 117 5.32 -11.56 2.09
N ASP A 118 5.57 -10.30 2.39
CA ASP A 118 6.91 -9.86 2.73
C ASP A 118 7.31 -10.35 4.12
N TYR A 119 8.58 -10.75 4.29
CA TYR A 119 9.16 -11.08 5.58
C TYR A 119 10.11 -9.97 6.02
N LYS A 120 9.92 -9.46 7.21
CA LYS A 120 10.83 -8.46 7.79
C LYS A 120 11.56 -8.95 9.01
N ARG A 121 10.82 -9.26 10.06
CA ARG A 121 11.37 -9.57 11.37
C ARG A 121 10.30 -10.07 12.33
N ARG A 122 10.75 -10.60 13.45
CA ARG A 122 9.87 -10.88 14.58
C ARG A 122 9.44 -9.58 15.25
N TYR A 123 8.15 -9.44 15.51
CA TYR A 123 7.57 -8.29 16.20
C TYR A 123 7.40 -8.57 17.69
N THR A 124 7.63 -7.55 18.54
CA THR A 124 7.29 -7.58 19.96
C THR A 124 5.79 -7.40 20.17
N ASP A 125 5.28 -7.66 21.37
CA ASP A 125 3.86 -7.49 21.68
C ASP A 125 3.44 -6.03 21.56
N GLU A 126 4.31 -5.09 21.98
CA GLU A 126 4.09 -3.66 21.87
C GLU A 126 3.98 -3.23 20.41
N GLU A 127 4.85 -3.76 19.56
CA GLU A 127 4.82 -3.48 18.12
C GLU A 127 3.58 -4.06 17.44
N ILE A 128 3.16 -5.27 17.82
CA ILE A 128 1.93 -5.89 17.32
C ILE A 128 0.72 -5.03 17.72
N ASN A 129 0.64 -4.62 19.00
CA ASN A 129 -0.43 -3.76 19.49
C ASN A 129 -0.43 -2.39 18.80
N PHE A 130 0.73 -1.85 18.45
CA PHE A 130 0.83 -0.55 17.79
C PHE A 130 0.52 -0.63 16.29
N TRP A 131 1.14 -1.57 15.56
CA TRP A 131 1.07 -1.60 14.09
C TRP A 131 -0.10 -2.41 13.54
N PHE A 132 -0.51 -3.47 14.23
CA PHE A 132 -1.47 -4.41 13.68
C PHE A 132 -2.80 -4.35 14.41
N PHE A 133 -2.88 -4.87 15.62
CA PHE A 133 -4.14 -4.96 16.38
C PHE A 133 -3.90 -5.03 17.87
N ASN A 134 -4.90 -4.61 18.64
CA ASN A 134 -4.92 -4.76 20.09
C ASN A 134 -5.10 -6.24 20.43
N THR A 135 -4.05 -6.87 20.96
CA THR A 135 -4.03 -8.31 21.25
C THR A 135 -5.10 -8.74 22.25
N ARG A 136 -5.39 -7.90 23.25
CA ARG A 136 -6.45 -8.17 24.24
C ARG A 136 -7.84 -8.17 23.62
N GLU A 137 -8.10 -7.27 22.69
CA GLU A 137 -9.39 -7.23 21.98
C GLU A 137 -9.52 -8.39 20.97
N VAL A 138 -8.43 -8.77 20.33
CA VAL A 138 -8.37 -9.96 19.45
C VAL A 138 -8.67 -11.24 20.25
N GLU A 139 -8.06 -11.42 21.42
CA GLU A 139 -8.31 -12.58 22.30
C GLU A 139 -9.77 -12.68 22.79
N LYS A 140 -10.45 -11.53 23.00
CA LYS A 140 -11.87 -11.51 23.34
C LYS A 140 -12.78 -11.89 22.17
N LEU A 141 -12.48 -11.35 20.96
CA LEU A 141 -13.32 -11.52 19.78
C LEU A 141 -13.09 -12.85 19.05
N TRP A 142 -11.85 -13.32 19.08
CA TRP A 142 -11.43 -14.59 18.45
C TRP A 142 -10.55 -15.40 19.41
N PRO A 143 -11.13 -16.00 20.46
CA PRO A 143 -10.38 -16.72 21.49
C PRO A 143 -9.67 -17.98 20.97
N ASP A 144 -10.06 -18.46 19.78
CA ASP A 144 -9.42 -19.55 19.07
C ASP A 144 -8.17 -19.11 18.28
N PHE A 145 -7.92 -17.81 18.12
CA PHE A 145 -6.78 -17.28 17.36
C PHE A 145 -5.52 -17.11 18.22
N SER A 146 -4.54 -17.99 18.03
CA SER A 146 -3.23 -17.93 18.69
C SER A 146 -2.30 -16.93 17.97
N TRP A 147 -2.57 -15.62 18.06
CA TRP A 147 -1.84 -14.57 17.35
C TRP A 147 -0.32 -14.61 17.60
N GLN A 148 0.13 -15.07 18.77
CA GLN A 148 1.55 -15.18 19.16
C GLN A 148 2.35 -16.08 18.21
N LYS A 149 1.71 -17.10 17.61
CA LYS A 149 2.34 -18.04 16.67
C LYS A 149 2.80 -17.35 15.38
N PHE A 150 2.25 -16.19 15.05
CA PHE A 150 2.46 -15.50 13.79
C PHE A 150 3.34 -14.24 13.90
N ARG A 151 4.05 -14.06 15.02
CA ARG A 151 4.90 -12.88 15.25
C ARG A 151 5.96 -12.66 14.19
N ASP A 152 6.45 -13.73 13.59
CA ASP A 152 7.45 -13.71 12.52
C ASP A 152 6.82 -13.59 11.12
N CYS A 153 5.48 -13.55 11.04
CA CYS A 153 4.75 -13.57 9.77
C CYS A 153 3.99 -12.26 9.49
N TYR A 154 3.71 -11.44 10.51
CA TYR A 154 3.02 -10.16 10.30
C TYR A 154 3.83 -9.26 9.39
N PHE A 155 3.14 -8.55 8.48
CA PHE A 155 3.79 -7.80 7.41
C PHE A 155 3.07 -6.49 7.09
N CYS A 156 3.80 -5.59 6.44
CA CYS A 156 3.26 -4.35 5.89
C CYS A 156 2.51 -4.66 4.59
N THR A 157 1.21 -4.41 4.56
CA THR A 157 0.27 -4.84 3.52
C THR A 157 0.29 -4.02 2.23
N GLY A 158 1.30 -3.18 2.02
CA GLY A 158 1.44 -2.38 0.80
C GLY A 158 1.85 -3.18 -0.44
N THR A 159 2.29 -4.43 -0.25
CA THR A 159 2.58 -5.37 -1.34
C THR A 159 2.42 -6.81 -0.88
N PHE A 160 1.87 -7.65 -1.74
CA PHE A 160 1.78 -9.11 -1.58
C PHE A 160 1.39 -9.77 -2.90
N PHE A 161 1.81 -11.01 -3.11
CA PHE A 161 1.21 -11.85 -4.14
C PHE A 161 0.03 -12.60 -3.54
N SER A 162 -1.04 -12.79 -4.33
CA SER A 162 -2.19 -13.55 -3.89
C SER A 162 -2.93 -14.19 -5.05
N ARG A 163 -3.69 -15.23 -4.73
CA ARG A 163 -4.76 -15.75 -5.56
C ARG A 163 -6.06 -15.02 -5.21
N ARG A 164 -6.96 -14.84 -6.17
CA ARG A 164 -8.31 -14.31 -5.87
C ARG A 164 -9.16 -15.36 -5.15
N HIS A 165 -10.21 -14.91 -4.46
CA HIS A 165 -11.17 -15.73 -3.70
C HIS A 165 -10.54 -16.58 -2.59
N ILE A 166 -9.49 -16.05 -1.92
CA ILE A 166 -8.83 -16.75 -0.83
C ILE A 166 -9.60 -16.66 0.50
N PHE A 167 -10.50 -15.70 0.65
CA PHE A 167 -11.29 -15.52 1.86
C PHE A 167 -12.75 -15.87 1.63
N ASN A 168 -13.37 -16.47 2.67
CA ASN A 168 -14.81 -16.60 2.74
C ASN A 168 -15.44 -15.20 2.88
N PHE A 169 -16.45 -14.91 2.06
CA PHE A 169 -17.05 -13.59 2.00
C PHE A 169 -17.89 -13.25 3.25
N ASP A 170 -18.55 -14.25 3.85
CA ASP A 170 -19.34 -14.02 5.05
C ASP A 170 -18.43 -13.81 6.27
N GLU A 171 -17.32 -14.54 6.36
CA GLU A 171 -16.28 -14.29 7.37
C GLU A 171 -15.68 -12.88 7.24
N LEU A 172 -15.44 -12.41 6.00
CA LEU A 172 -15.00 -11.04 5.76
C LEU A 172 -16.00 -10.02 6.33
N LYS A 173 -17.30 -10.18 6.03
CA LYS A 173 -18.35 -9.27 6.53
C LYS A 173 -18.43 -9.28 8.05
N GLU A 174 -18.39 -10.46 8.65
CA GLU A 174 -18.43 -10.61 10.11
C GLU A 174 -17.27 -9.86 10.76
N LYS A 175 -16.03 -10.15 10.36
CA LYS A 175 -14.84 -9.48 10.91
C LYS A 175 -14.83 -7.99 10.63
N PHE A 176 -15.31 -7.56 9.46
CA PHE A 176 -15.45 -6.14 9.14
C PHE A 176 -16.47 -5.45 10.08
N THR A 177 -17.58 -6.10 10.37
CA THR A 177 -18.58 -5.58 11.29
C THR A 177 -17.99 -5.44 12.70
N TYR A 178 -17.31 -6.47 13.21
CA TYR A 178 -16.61 -6.38 14.49
C TYR A 178 -15.59 -5.26 14.52
N SER A 179 -14.81 -5.08 13.45
CA SER A 179 -13.80 -4.02 13.34
C SER A 179 -14.42 -2.62 13.38
N SER A 180 -15.56 -2.43 12.74
CA SER A 180 -16.24 -1.13 12.69
C SER A 180 -16.95 -0.78 13.99
N THR A 181 -17.37 -1.77 14.77
CA THR A 181 -18.05 -1.58 16.08
C THR A 181 -17.08 -1.54 17.26
N ASN A 182 -15.82 -1.97 17.07
CA ASN A 182 -14.79 -2.00 18.10
C ASN A 182 -13.57 -1.14 17.72
N PRO A 183 -13.64 0.18 17.88
CA PRO A 183 -12.55 1.08 17.47
C PRO A 183 -11.25 0.85 18.24
N ALA A 184 -11.31 0.20 19.41
CA ALA A 184 -10.12 -0.18 20.18
C ALA A 184 -9.32 -1.33 19.54
N LEU A 185 -9.89 -2.05 18.56
CA LEU A 185 -9.25 -3.20 17.93
C LEU A 185 -7.99 -2.80 17.15
N PHE A 186 -7.99 -1.64 16.50
CA PHE A 186 -6.87 -1.17 15.69
C PHE A 186 -6.44 0.23 16.10
N GLN A 187 -5.22 0.37 16.59
CA GLN A 187 -4.68 1.69 16.96
C GLN A 187 -4.19 2.48 15.76
N PHE A 188 -3.67 1.81 14.74
CA PHE A 188 -3.07 2.43 13.55
C PHE A 188 -3.85 2.08 12.30
N GLY A 189 -4.73 3.00 11.86
CA GLY A 189 -5.43 2.93 10.56
C GLY A 189 -6.31 1.72 10.28
N GLY A 190 -6.15 0.61 10.97
CA GLY A 190 -7.00 -0.58 10.93
C GLY A 190 -6.81 -1.53 9.75
N GLU A 191 -6.45 -1.04 8.57
CA GLU A 191 -6.41 -1.85 7.35
C GLU A 191 -5.31 -2.92 7.40
N MET A 192 -4.10 -2.54 7.80
CA MET A 192 -2.97 -3.45 7.92
C MET A 192 -3.23 -4.53 8.98
N GLY A 193 -3.79 -4.14 10.12
CA GLY A 193 -4.19 -5.06 11.17
C GLY A 193 -5.31 -6.00 10.73
N PHE A 194 -6.32 -5.47 10.06
CA PHE A 194 -7.46 -6.23 9.56
C PHE A 194 -7.02 -7.33 8.57
N LEU A 195 -6.18 -6.98 7.59
CA LEU A 195 -5.72 -7.96 6.60
C LEU A 195 -4.82 -9.03 7.24
N ASN A 196 -3.89 -8.65 8.13
CA ASN A 196 -3.07 -9.62 8.85
C ASN A 196 -3.93 -10.57 9.71
N LEU A 197 -4.95 -10.06 10.40
CA LEU A 197 -5.89 -10.87 11.18
C LEU A 197 -6.64 -11.86 10.28
N MET A 198 -7.19 -11.40 9.14
CA MET A 198 -7.89 -12.27 8.18
C MET A 198 -6.99 -13.40 7.68
N ILE A 199 -5.77 -13.07 7.27
CA ILE A 199 -4.82 -14.04 6.70
C ILE A 199 -4.43 -15.08 7.76
N PHE A 200 -3.91 -14.65 8.91
CA PHE A 200 -3.30 -15.59 9.85
C PHE A 200 -4.32 -16.38 10.67
N HIS A 201 -5.52 -15.85 10.85
CA HIS A 201 -6.62 -16.65 11.38
C HIS A 201 -7.02 -17.76 10.38
N SER A 202 -7.07 -17.44 9.08
CA SER A 202 -7.35 -18.44 8.03
C SER A 202 -6.21 -19.46 7.88
N VAL A 203 -4.95 -19.05 8.04
CA VAL A 203 -3.78 -19.98 8.09
C VAL A 203 -3.90 -20.92 9.26
N GLN A 204 -4.23 -20.42 10.45
CA GLN A 204 -4.38 -21.27 11.64
C GLN A 204 -5.50 -22.30 11.48
N LYS A 205 -6.57 -21.96 10.78
CA LYS A 205 -7.67 -22.89 10.45
C LYS A 205 -7.34 -23.86 9.31
N GLY A 206 -6.15 -23.74 8.70
CA GLY A 206 -5.74 -24.58 7.57
C GLY A 206 -6.40 -24.22 6.23
N TYR A 207 -7.04 -23.07 6.13
CA TYR A 207 -7.72 -22.62 4.91
C TYR A 207 -6.79 -21.96 3.91
N LEU A 208 -5.66 -21.39 4.36
CA LEU A 208 -4.68 -20.71 3.53
C LEU A 208 -3.27 -21.27 3.73
N ARG A 209 -2.54 -21.38 2.61
CA ARG A 209 -1.09 -21.63 2.58
C ARG A 209 -0.37 -20.34 2.26
N VAL A 210 0.39 -19.81 3.21
CA VAL A 210 1.12 -18.55 3.10
C VAL A 210 2.63 -18.82 3.17
N LYS A 211 3.38 -18.15 2.28
CA LYS A 211 4.85 -18.14 2.28
C LYS A 211 5.32 -16.70 2.54
N SER A 212 6.33 -16.53 3.36
CA SER A 212 6.96 -15.23 3.59
C SER A 212 8.33 -15.18 2.91
N VAL A 213 8.59 -14.11 2.16
CA VAL A 213 9.82 -13.90 1.37
C VAL A 213 10.25 -12.44 1.49
N ASP A 214 11.53 -12.18 1.70
CA ASP A 214 12.07 -10.82 1.75
C ASP A 214 12.19 -10.24 0.33
N TYR A 215 11.26 -9.40 -0.07
CA TYR A 215 11.26 -8.69 -1.36
C TYR A 215 10.80 -7.24 -1.29
N GLN A 216 10.29 -6.81 -0.14
CA GLN A 216 9.89 -5.41 0.05
C GLN A 216 11.00 -4.63 0.74
N VAL A 217 11.33 -3.47 0.22
CA VAL A 217 12.24 -2.51 0.83
C VAL A 217 11.47 -1.28 1.29
N ILE A 218 11.61 -0.95 2.57
CA ILE A 218 11.04 0.26 3.16
C ILE A 218 12.18 1.28 3.37
N PRO A 219 12.24 2.37 2.58
CA PRO A 219 13.38 3.30 2.61
C PRO A 219 13.62 3.99 3.94
N VAL A 220 12.57 4.17 4.78
CA VAL A 220 12.73 4.80 6.09
C VAL A 220 13.48 3.92 7.08
N ASP A 221 13.43 2.60 6.90
CA ASP A 221 14.09 1.60 7.74
C ASP A 221 15.45 1.15 7.18
N SER A 222 15.81 1.64 5.99
CA SER A 222 17.02 1.21 5.29
C SER A 222 18.23 2.08 5.63
N SER A 223 19.44 1.47 5.65
CA SER A 223 20.69 2.19 5.86
C SER A 223 21.01 3.13 4.69
N LYS A 224 21.81 4.14 4.94
CA LYS A 224 22.25 5.09 3.89
C LYS A 224 23.07 4.39 2.79
N GLU A 225 23.87 3.41 3.17
CA GLU A 225 24.69 2.59 2.25
C GLU A 225 23.79 1.77 1.34
N PHE A 226 22.78 1.10 1.91
CA PHE A 226 21.80 0.33 1.14
C PHE A 226 21.05 1.23 0.15
N LEU A 227 20.57 2.39 0.60
CA LEU A 227 19.86 3.35 -0.26
C LEU A 227 20.72 3.83 -1.42
N ASN A 228 22.02 4.10 -1.18
CA ASN A 228 22.94 4.51 -2.23
C ASN A 228 23.18 3.41 -3.26
N LYS A 229 23.38 2.18 -2.77
CA LYS A 229 23.70 1.03 -3.61
C LYS A 229 22.53 0.51 -4.43
N TYR A 230 21.29 0.56 -3.86
CA TYR A 230 20.15 -0.14 -4.46
C TYR A 230 18.95 0.77 -4.80
N ILE A 231 18.75 1.90 -4.11
CA ILE A 231 17.53 2.70 -4.21
C ILE A 231 17.73 4.07 -4.87
N SER A 232 18.97 4.53 -4.98
CA SER A 232 19.26 5.76 -5.73
C SER A 232 18.88 5.64 -7.21
N PRO A 233 18.40 6.70 -7.89
CA PRO A 233 18.18 6.69 -9.34
C PRO A 233 19.44 6.30 -10.15
N GLN A 234 20.63 6.65 -9.65
CA GLN A 234 21.92 6.35 -10.28
C GLN A 234 22.55 5.05 -9.77
N ALA A 235 21.82 4.24 -8.99
CA ALA A 235 22.35 2.99 -8.44
C ALA A 235 22.71 1.99 -9.56
N GLN A 236 23.91 1.48 -9.52
CA GLN A 236 24.36 0.36 -10.34
C GLN A 236 23.97 -0.95 -9.65
N ARG A 237 22.72 -1.33 -9.83
CA ARG A 237 22.16 -2.53 -9.20
C ARG A 237 22.74 -3.80 -9.82
N PRO A 238 23.00 -4.85 -9.02
CA PRO A 238 23.22 -6.19 -9.57
C PRO A 238 22.06 -6.61 -10.47
N LYS A 239 22.32 -7.37 -11.52
CA LYS A 239 21.31 -7.82 -12.49
C LYS A 239 20.18 -8.65 -11.85
N ASP A 240 20.51 -9.36 -10.78
CA ASP A 240 19.58 -10.20 -10.01
C ASP A 240 18.85 -9.46 -8.89
N PHE A 241 19.17 -8.17 -8.67
CA PHE A 241 18.47 -7.38 -7.66
C PHE A 241 17.03 -7.14 -8.08
N SER A 242 16.10 -7.57 -7.24
CA SER A 242 14.66 -7.39 -7.47
C SER A 242 13.98 -7.07 -6.14
N ALA A 243 13.16 -6.03 -6.13
CA ALA A 243 12.43 -5.60 -4.94
C ALA A 243 11.20 -4.76 -5.29
N VAL A 244 10.25 -4.72 -4.38
CA VAL A 244 9.23 -3.66 -4.31
C VAL A 244 9.70 -2.64 -3.28
N ILE A 245 9.89 -1.39 -3.72
CA ILE A 245 10.24 -0.29 -2.84
C ILE A 245 8.96 0.39 -2.38
N HIS A 246 8.66 0.33 -1.08
CA HIS A 246 7.43 0.87 -0.52
C HIS A 246 7.71 2.13 0.33
N PHE A 247 7.19 3.27 -0.09
CA PHE A 247 7.37 4.57 0.56
C PHE A 247 6.28 4.82 1.61
N CYS A 248 6.08 3.86 2.52
CA CYS A 248 5.08 3.99 3.59
C CYS A 248 5.38 5.14 4.56
N GLY A 249 4.34 5.64 5.23
CA GLY A 249 4.44 6.73 6.21
C GLY A 249 4.45 8.12 5.57
N LYS A 250 5.51 8.91 5.76
CA LYS A 250 5.59 10.25 5.15
C LYS A 250 5.71 10.12 3.64
N LYS A 251 4.73 10.69 2.92
CA LYS A 251 4.70 10.63 1.47
C LYS A 251 5.93 11.32 0.85
N PRO A 252 6.53 10.73 -0.19
CA PRO A 252 7.61 11.34 -0.97
C PRO A 252 7.19 12.68 -1.56
N HIS A 253 8.06 13.69 -1.49
CA HIS A 253 7.80 14.99 -2.11
C HIS A 253 9.11 15.65 -2.56
N ILE A 254 9.03 16.52 -3.59
CA ILE A 254 10.23 17.14 -4.20
C ILE A 254 10.95 18.12 -3.28
N PHE A 255 10.27 18.65 -2.25
CA PHE A 255 10.87 19.60 -1.30
C PHE A 255 11.81 18.91 -0.30
N THR A 256 11.84 17.58 -0.23
CA THR A 256 12.82 16.88 0.59
C THR A 256 14.02 16.43 -0.24
N ARG A 257 15.22 16.77 0.24
CA ARG A 257 16.48 16.33 -0.38
C ARG A 257 16.91 14.93 0.09
N SER A 258 16.06 14.22 0.81
CA SER A 258 16.39 12.88 1.30
C SER A 258 16.53 11.89 0.15
N LYS A 259 17.61 11.11 0.16
CA LYS A 259 17.81 9.99 -0.77
C LYS A 259 16.73 8.92 -0.63
N LYS A 260 16.03 8.87 0.51
CA LYS A 260 14.93 7.95 0.77
C LYS A 260 13.75 8.12 -0.20
N VAL A 261 13.59 9.28 -0.82
CA VAL A 261 12.47 9.57 -1.74
C VAL A 261 12.92 9.84 -3.18
N ALA A 262 14.23 9.89 -3.43
CA ALA A 262 14.79 10.31 -4.72
C ALA A 262 14.29 9.43 -5.88
N LEU A 263 14.19 8.13 -5.67
CA LEU A 263 13.74 7.20 -6.70
C LEU A 263 12.27 7.41 -7.08
N MET A 264 11.40 7.64 -6.11
CA MET A 264 9.99 7.96 -6.39
C MET A 264 9.86 9.25 -7.19
N ASN A 265 10.59 10.30 -6.80
CA ASN A 265 10.57 11.57 -7.53
C ASN A 265 11.16 11.44 -8.94
N PHE A 266 12.15 10.58 -9.14
CA PHE A 266 12.68 10.23 -10.46
C PHE A 266 11.58 9.62 -11.34
N TYR A 267 10.87 8.59 -10.90
CA TYR A 267 9.81 7.94 -11.67
C TYR A 267 8.61 8.87 -11.90
N ARG A 268 8.25 9.73 -10.94
CA ARG A 268 7.22 10.76 -11.12
C ARG A 268 7.59 11.75 -12.24
N LEU A 269 8.83 12.23 -12.24
CA LEU A 269 9.31 13.14 -13.27
C LEU A 269 9.30 12.47 -14.65
N HIS A 270 9.85 11.24 -14.75
CA HIS A 270 9.87 10.49 -16.00
C HIS A 270 8.46 10.17 -16.52
N TYR A 271 7.50 9.84 -15.65
CA TYR A 271 6.12 9.67 -16.10
C TYR A 271 5.59 10.94 -16.76
N LEU A 272 5.82 12.11 -16.16
CA LEU A 272 5.34 13.38 -16.71
C LEU A 272 6.06 13.78 -18.00
N THR A 273 7.35 13.51 -18.12
CA THR A 273 8.11 13.87 -19.33
C THR A 273 7.92 12.85 -20.46
N ASP A 274 7.99 11.57 -20.19
CA ASP A 274 8.11 10.52 -21.19
C ASP A 274 6.74 9.96 -21.61
N ILE A 275 5.77 9.89 -20.68
CA ILE A 275 4.42 9.37 -20.94
C ILE A 275 3.42 10.51 -21.19
N ALA A 276 3.41 11.53 -20.32
CA ALA A 276 2.51 12.67 -20.47
C ALA A 276 3.07 13.77 -21.39
N ASN A 277 4.26 13.57 -21.96
CA ASN A 277 4.92 14.46 -22.92
C ASN A 277 5.04 15.93 -22.46
N MET A 278 5.28 16.14 -21.16
CA MET A 278 5.40 17.47 -20.59
C MET A 278 6.83 17.99 -20.69
N LYS A 279 7.00 19.30 -20.92
CA LYS A 279 8.31 19.96 -20.77
C LYS A 279 8.78 19.81 -19.32
N LYS A 280 10.07 19.52 -19.11
CA LYS A 280 10.65 19.23 -17.78
C LYS A 280 10.34 20.30 -16.73
N ILE A 281 10.38 21.58 -17.09
CA ILE A 281 10.06 22.68 -16.16
C ILE A 281 8.58 22.60 -15.73
N SER A 282 7.66 22.39 -16.67
CA SER A 282 6.23 22.25 -16.37
C SER A 282 5.96 21.02 -15.50
N ALA A 283 6.66 19.91 -15.74
CA ALA A 283 6.57 18.70 -14.92
C ALA A 283 7.02 18.95 -13.47
N ILE A 284 8.14 19.66 -13.28
CA ILE A 284 8.64 20.02 -11.94
C ILE A 284 7.64 20.95 -11.22
N LEU A 285 7.09 21.95 -11.91
CA LEU A 285 6.07 22.85 -11.34
C LEU A 285 4.81 22.07 -10.94
N LEU A 286 4.36 21.13 -11.77
CA LEU A 286 3.22 20.27 -11.44
C LEU A 286 3.51 19.39 -10.21
N MET A 287 4.70 18.78 -10.12
CA MET A 287 5.10 18.03 -8.92
C MET A 287 5.12 18.94 -7.69
N ALA A 288 5.62 20.18 -7.79
CA ALA A 288 5.61 21.12 -6.68
C ALA A 288 4.19 21.46 -6.20
N THR A 289 3.25 21.70 -7.12
CA THR A 289 1.85 21.95 -6.76
C THR A 289 1.17 20.74 -6.13
N GLN A 290 1.44 19.52 -6.61
CA GLN A 290 0.96 18.29 -6.01
C GLN A 290 1.49 18.09 -4.58
N ASP A 291 2.74 18.48 -4.34
CA ASP A 291 3.47 18.20 -3.11
C ASP A 291 3.34 19.27 -2.02
N ILE A 292 2.90 20.48 -2.37
CA ILE A 292 2.76 21.61 -1.42
C ILE A 292 1.91 21.23 -0.21
N ARG A 293 0.92 20.36 -0.38
CA ARG A 293 0.06 19.88 0.70
C ARG A 293 0.81 19.08 1.77
N TYR A 294 1.86 18.34 1.40
CA TYR A 294 2.64 17.54 2.34
C TYR A 294 3.54 18.39 3.24
N VAL A 295 3.82 19.63 2.81
CA VAL A 295 4.60 20.61 3.58
C VAL A 295 3.67 21.56 4.34
N PHE A 296 2.67 22.12 3.65
CA PHE A 296 1.81 23.19 4.15
C PHE A 296 0.85 22.70 5.26
N PHE A 297 0.15 21.59 5.08
CA PHE A 297 -0.79 21.09 6.10
C PHE A 297 -0.12 20.65 7.41
N PRO A 298 1.02 19.95 7.42
CA PRO A 298 1.73 19.68 8.66
C PRO A 298 2.23 20.95 9.34
N TRP A 299 2.63 21.97 8.58
CA TRP A 299 3.04 23.27 9.12
C TRP A 299 1.87 23.99 9.80
N LEU A 300 0.71 24.05 9.15
CA LEU A 300 -0.53 24.60 9.75
C LEU A 300 -0.95 23.87 11.03
N LYS A 301 -0.93 22.55 11.01
CA LYS A 301 -1.25 21.75 12.22
C LYS A 301 -0.28 22.05 13.38
N ARG A 302 1.01 22.21 13.09
CA ARG A 302 2.02 22.58 14.11
C ARG A 302 1.80 24.01 14.62
N GLY A 303 1.49 24.94 13.74
CA GLY A 303 1.13 26.31 14.08
C GLY A 303 -0.09 26.38 15.01
N LYS A 304 -1.19 25.70 14.64
CA LYS A 304 -2.41 25.60 15.48
C LYS A 304 -2.10 24.97 16.86
N ARG A 305 -1.32 23.89 16.92
CA ARG A 305 -0.92 23.26 18.20
C ARG A 305 -0.08 24.18 19.08
N LYS A 306 0.82 24.98 18.49
CA LYS A 306 1.61 25.98 19.23
C LYS A 306 0.74 27.10 19.78
N ILE A 307 -0.22 27.59 19.00
CA ILE A 307 -1.17 28.63 19.40
C ILE A 307 -2.09 28.08 20.51
N LEU A 308 -2.67 26.90 20.33
CA LEU A 308 -3.51 26.24 21.35
C LEU A 308 -2.74 26.00 22.66
N LYS A 309 -1.49 25.50 22.59
CA LYS A 309 -0.66 25.36 23.78
C LYS A 309 -0.43 26.70 24.50
N LYS A 310 -0.15 27.79 23.77
CA LYS A 310 -0.02 29.13 24.36
C LYS A 310 -1.34 29.60 24.99
N ILE A 311 -2.49 29.40 24.34
CA ILE A 311 -3.81 29.74 24.89
C ILE A 311 -4.09 28.95 26.15
N PHE A 312 -3.86 27.63 26.19
CA PHE A 312 -4.04 26.81 27.40
C PHE A 312 -3.04 27.11 28.53
N THR A 313 -1.87 27.68 28.18
CA THR A 313 -0.93 28.14 29.18
C THR A 313 -1.39 29.49 29.78
N ILE A 314 -2.07 30.33 29.02
CA ILE A 314 -2.58 31.64 29.47
C ILE A 314 -3.95 31.46 30.15
N PHE A 315 -4.76 30.55 29.67
CA PHE A 315 -6.10 30.24 30.18
C PHE A 315 -6.21 28.74 30.46
N PRO A 316 -5.75 28.24 31.62
CA PRO A 316 -5.91 26.84 31.96
C PRO A 316 -7.40 26.51 32.09
N PRO A 317 -7.84 25.31 31.60
CA PRO A 317 -9.23 24.90 31.76
C PRO A 317 -9.56 24.85 33.24
N GLN A 318 -10.61 25.56 33.65
CA GLN A 318 -11.16 25.44 34.99
C GLN A 318 -11.71 24.02 35.14
N ASN A 319 -11.16 23.24 36.06
CA ASN A 319 -11.69 21.95 36.44
C ASN A 319 -13.12 22.13 36.96
N SER A 320 -14.09 21.70 36.20
CA SER A 320 -15.48 21.53 36.62
C SER A 320 -15.74 20.10 37.06
#